data_a287b26f2a6382d44c1f90e6e7552468
#
_entry.id   a287b26f2a6382d44c1f90e6e7552468
#
_cell.length_a   1.000
_cell.length_b   1.000
_cell.length_c   1.000
_cell.angle_alpha   90.00
_cell.angle_beta   90.00
_cell.angle_gamma   90.00
#
_symmetry.space_group_name_H-M   'P 1'
#
loop_
_entity.id
_entity.type
_entity.pdbx_description
1 polymer ?
#
loop_
_entity_poly.entity_id
_entity_poly.type
_entity_poly.pdbx_seq_one_letter_code
_entity_poly.pdbx_strand_id
1 'polypeptide(L)'
;MPVDMILGVFTPLTWSAAAQVIMLGFIGGVLSGFIGSGGAFFMTPGMMNLGVLGPIAVGSNITHKFGKAIIGSKRHGQMGHVDRKLSLFMLITAAVGIRFAVWMMTLMSKGGGDGHGDAQGAEANLYISLVFVVSLSIVSVSMLRDILRSRRQDVTGPSRRIIELLSRFRLHPMVYFPVSDVKVSLWVVLSCGLATGYLAGTIGVGGFIGVPAMIYVFGVPTQVAAGTELYLAIFMGAFGALNYAFEGMVDIRMVMLLFAGSLVGIHIGAYGTKVVREVVIRLATAIIILLCVVSRLVATPIYLRQLGFLAIPQNADGLLNGVSKGLLYASGIAGAAVILFFVFRAYAERQKIRESLAVGKTAGAAV
;
A
#
# COMPACT_ATOMS: atom_id res chain seq x y z
N MET A 1 4.88 32.56 -6.38
CA MET A 1 3.67 32.29 -5.60
C MET A 1 3.88 32.82 -4.20
N PRO A 2 2.99 33.66 -3.64
CA PRO A 2 3.12 34.13 -2.27
C PRO A 2 3.05 32.94 -1.30
N VAL A 3 3.86 32.99 -0.23
CA VAL A 3 3.95 31.93 0.80
C VAL A 3 2.58 31.64 1.43
N ASP A 4 1.75 32.66 1.56
CA ASP A 4 0.39 32.57 2.14
C ASP A 4 -0.56 31.75 1.27
N MET A 5 -0.37 31.69 -0.06
CA MET A 5 -1.16 30.90 -0.99
C MET A 5 -0.78 29.40 -0.91
N ILE A 6 0.47 29.12 -0.55
CA ILE A 6 0.98 27.76 -0.35
C ILE A 6 0.49 27.22 1.01
N LEU A 7 0.44 28.05 2.04
CA LEU A 7 0.00 27.67 3.38
C LEU A 7 -1.51 27.39 3.46
N GLY A 8 -2.33 28.04 2.62
CA GLY A 8 -3.78 27.83 2.56
C GLY A 8 -4.21 26.48 1.97
N VAL A 9 -3.32 25.82 1.22
CA VAL A 9 -3.61 24.50 0.59
C VAL A 9 -3.33 23.34 1.55
N PHE A 10 -2.46 23.53 2.54
CA PHE A 10 -2.06 22.47 3.46
C PHE A 10 -2.87 22.50 4.75
N THR A 11 -3.31 21.32 5.19
CA THR A 11 -4.01 21.17 6.47
C THR A 11 -3.18 21.72 7.63
N PRO A 12 -3.76 22.53 8.54
CA PRO A 12 -3.03 23.03 9.69
C PRO A 12 -2.51 21.87 10.54
N LEU A 13 -1.20 21.83 10.74
CA LEU A 13 -0.54 20.75 11.47
C LEU A 13 -0.56 21.04 12.98
N THR A 14 -1.62 20.63 13.65
CA THR A 14 -1.68 20.62 15.12
C THR A 14 -0.83 19.49 15.71
N TRP A 15 -0.41 19.58 16.96
CA TRP A 15 0.32 18.52 17.64
C TRP A 15 -0.43 17.17 17.63
N SER A 16 -1.76 17.23 17.76
CA SER A 16 -2.61 16.01 17.67
C SER A 16 -2.62 15.41 16.26
N ALA A 17 -2.66 16.24 15.21
CA ALA A 17 -2.58 15.78 13.82
C ALA A 17 -1.20 15.18 13.53
N ALA A 18 -0.12 15.83 13.97
CA ALA A 18 1.24 15.30 13.82
C ALA A 18 1.41 13.93 14.49
N ALA A 19 0.95 13.78 15.72
CA ALA A 19 0.99 12.50 16.43
C ALA A 19 0.18 11.41 15.70
N GLN A 20 -1.00 11.74 15.15
CA GLN A 20 -1.81 10.82 14.36
C GLN A 20 -1.11 10.42 13.04
N VAL A 21 -0.43 11.35 12.36
CA VAL A 21 0.34 11.04 11.14
C VAL A 21 1.54 10.14 11.45
N ILE A 22 2.26 10.38 12.55
CA ILE A 22 3.34 9.48 13.01
C ILE A 22 2.78 8.09 13.31
N MET A 23 1.62 8.01 13.99
CA MET A 23 0.95 6.74 14.27
C MET A 23 0.51 6.02 12.98
N LEU A 24 -0.05 6.75 12.00
CA LEU A 24 -0.36 6.21 10.68
C LEU A 24 0.91 5.67 9.99
N GLY A 25 2.01 6.41 10.07
CA GLY A 25 3.31 5.99 9.59
C GLY A 25 3.78 4.71 10.27
N PHE A 26 3.69 4.64 11.60
CA PHE A 26 4.09 3.47 12.39
C PHE A 26 3.28 2.22 12.01
N ILE A 27 1.93 2.32 12.04
CA ILE A 27 1.04 1.22 11.68
C ILE A 27 1.30 0.79 10.22
N GLY A 28 1.31 1.74 9.29
CA GLY A 28 1.59 1.47 7.89
C GLY A 28 3.00 0.90 7.66
N GLY A 29 3.97 1.29 8.49
CA GLY A 29 5.32 0.72 8.53
C GLY A 29 5.32 -0.75 8.97
N VAL A 30 4.65 -1.06 10.09
CA VAL A 30 4.48 -2.44 10.58
C VAL A 30 3.82 -3.33 9.51
N LEU A 31 2.71 -2.86 8.93
CA LEU A 31 2.01 -3.57 7.87
C LEU A 31 2.89 -3.73 6.62
N SER A 32 3.64 -2.70 6.25
CA SER A 32 4.56 -2.74 5.11
C SER A 32 5.68 -3.75 5.29
N GLY A 33 6.30 -3.78 6.47
CA GLY A 33 7.35 -4.73 6.79
C GLY A 33 6.84 -6.17 6.82
N PHE A 34 5.57 -6.35 7.24
CA PHE A 34 4.94 -7.66 7.38
C PHE A 34 4.40 -8.22 6.06
N ILE A 35 3.81 -7.38 5.21
CA ILE A 35 3.19 -7.79 3.94
C ILE A 35 4.19 -7.77 2.77
N GLY A 36 5.24 -6.93 2.87
CA GLY A 36 6.25 -6.74 1.82
C GLY A 36 5.83 -5.77 0.70
N SER A 37 4.54 -5.60 0.42
CA SER A 37 4.01 -4.76 -0.67
C SER A 37 3.68 -3.31 -0.29
N GLY A 38 3.88 -2.95 0.97
CA GLY A 38 3.71 -1.58 1.46
C GLY A 38 2.38 -1.29 2.14
N GLY A 39 2.42 -0.81 3.40
CA GLY A 39 1.26 -0.30 4.16
C GLY A 39 0.69 1.02 3.65
N ALA A 40 1.02 1.40 2.42
CA ALA A 40 0.59 2.64 1.78
C ALA A 40 -0.94 2.72 1.62
N PHE A 41 -1.62 1.58 1.48
CA PHE A 41 -3.08 1.51 1.43
C PHE A 41 -3.76 1.99 2.73
N PHE A 42 -3.05 1.99 3.83
CA PHE A 42 -3.53 2.49 5.12
C PHE A 42 -3.27 3.99 5.28
N MET A 43 -2.17 4.50 4.73
CA MET A 43 -1.71 5.88 4.92
C MET A 43 -2.57 6.90 4.17
N THR A 44 -2.89 6.66 2.88
CA THR A 44 -3.72 7.58 2.09
C THR A 44 -5.10 7.81 2.72
N PRO A 45 -5.93 6.77 3.00
CA PRO A 45 -7.21 6.99 3.65
C PRO A 45 -7.07 7.56 5.08
N GLY A 46 -5.99 7.23 5.78
CA GLY A 46 -5.70 7.79 7.09
C GLY A 46 -5.50 9.31 7.05
N MET A 47 -4.69 9.80 6.14
CA MET A 47 -4.49 11.24 5.93
C MET A 47 -5.77 11.93 5.46
N MET A 48 -6.54 11.33 4.55
CA MET A 48 -7.84 11.86 4.11
C MET A 48 -8.83 11.98 5.29
N ASN A 49 -8.86 11.01 6.21
CA ASN A 49 -9.69 11.07 7.41
C ASN A 49 -9.22 12.14 8.42
N LEU A 50 -7.98 12.60 8.32
CA LEU A 50 -7.46 13.74 9.08
C LEU A 50 -7.79 15.10 8.43
N GLY A 51 -8.52 15.10 7.32
CA GLY A 51 -8.89 16.30 6.57
C GLY A 51 -7.85 16.73 5.53
N VAL A 52 -6.84 15.92 5.27
CA VAL A 52 -5.89 16.18 4.18
C VAL A 52 -6.59 15.95 2.85
N LEU A 53 -6.47 16.88 1.91
CA LEU A 53 -6.99 16.71 0.55
C LEU A 53 -6.42 15.46 -0.10
N GLY A 54 -7.27 14.68 -0.76
CA GLY A 54 -6.89 13.39 -1.33
C GLY A 54 -5.66 13.43 -2.23
N PRO A 55 -5.54 14.37 -3.20
CA PRO A 55 -4.34 14.50 -4.04
C PRO A 55 -3.07 14.75 -3.23
N ILE A 56 -3.12 15.57 -2.16
CA ILE A 56 -1.98 15.82 -1.27
C ILE A 56 -1.64 14.57 -0.46
N ALA A 57 -2.66 13.83 0.01
CA ALA A 57 -2.47 12.56 0.71
C ALA A 57 -1.80 11.52 -0.19
N VAL A 58 -2.21 11.40 -1.45
CA VAL A 58 -1.59 10.50 -2.44
C VAL A 58 -0.17 10.93 -2.77
N GLY A 59 0.04 12.21 -3.10
CA GLY A 59 1.36 12.75 -3.45
C GLY A 59 2.37 12.61 -2.30
N SER A 60 1.96 12.87 -1.06
CA SER A 60 2.80 12.67 0.12
C SER A 60 3.09 11.18 0.39
N ASN A 61 2.10 10.31 0.20
CA ASN A 61 2.27 8.87 0.37
C ASN A 61 3.19 8.24 -0.69
N ILE A 62 3.08 8.62 -1.98
CA ILE A 62 3.96 8.12 -3.04
C ILE A 62 5.40 8.59 -2.85
N THR A 63 5.59 9.81 -2.35
CA THR A 63 6.89 10.36 -1.96
C THR A 63 7.50 9.58 -0.79
N HIS A 64 6.71 9.28 0.24
CA HIS A 64 7.12 8.41 1.34
C HIS A 64 7.47 6.99 0.85
N LYS A 65 6.68 6.41 -0.06
CA LYS A 65 6.94 5.09 -0.64
C LYS A 65 8.28 5.03 -1.40
N PHE A 66 8.63 6.09 -2.14
CA PHE A 66 9.91 6.21 -2.85
C PHE A 66 11.10 5.94 -1.92
N GLY A 67 11.19 6.66 -0.81
CA GLY A 67 12.31 6.48 0.13
C GLY A 67 12.38 5.08 0.76
N LYS A 68 11.24 4.47 1.08
CA LYS A 68 11.19 3.10 1.59
C LYS A 68 11.62 2.06 0.56
N ALA A 69 11.23 2.24 -0.69
CA ALA A 69 11.52 1.32 -1.77
C ALA A 69 13.02 1.16 -2.03
N ILE A 70 13.81 2.21 -1.83
CA ILE A 70 15.27 2.18 -1.96
C ILE A 70 15.87 1.15 -0.99
N ILE A 71 15.46 1.20 0.29
CA ILE A 71 15.99 0.29 1.32
C ILE A 71 15.55 -1.16 1.05
N GLY A 72 14.26 -1.35 0.75
CA GLY A 72 13.71 -2.68 0.48
C GLY A 72 14.30 -3.33 -0.77
N SER A 73 14.41 -2.58 -1.85
CA SER A 73 14.98 -3.05 -3.12
C SER A 73 16.45 -3.44 -3.00
N LYS A 74 17.27 -2.66 -2.28
CA LYS A 74 18.67 -3.00 -2.02
C LYS A 74 18.79 -4.38 -1.36
N ARG A 75 17.96 -4.66 -0.35
CA ARG A 75 17.97 -5.93 0.37
C ARG A 75 17.56 -7.11 -0.50
N HIS A 76 16.47 -6.96 -1.28
CA HIS A 76 16.04 -7.99 -2.22
C HIS A 76 17.03 -8.19 -3.37
N GLY A 77 17.68 -7.11 -3.83
CA GLY A 77 18.72 -7.18 -4.86
C GLY A 77 19.93 -8.00 -4.41
N GLN A 78 20.35 -7.88 -3.16
CA GLN A 78 21.44 -8.70 -2.58
C GLN A 78 21.09 -10.20 -2.51
N MET A 79 19.79 -10.53 -2.42
CA MET A 79 19.31 -11.92 -2.41
C MET A 79 19.02 -12.47 -3.81
N GLY A 80 19.26 -11.69 -4.88
CA GLY A 80 18.97 -12.11 -6.25
C GLY A 80 17.47 -12.13 -6.61
N HIS A 81 16.60 -11.52 -5.81
CA HIS A 81 15.15 -11.54 -5.98
C HIS A 81 14.62 -10.36 -6.82
N VAL A 82 15.43 -9.76 -7.69
CA VAL A 82 15.01 -8.60 -8.49
C VAL A 82 15.18 -8.90 -9.97
N ASP A 83 14.09 -9.02 -10.70
CA ASP A 83 14.09 -9.07 -12.16
C ASP A 83 14.05 -7.65 -12.74
N ARG A 84 15.23 -7.10 -12.99
CA ARG A 84 15.38 -5.74 -13.54
C ARG A 84 14.76 -5.60 -14.92
N LYS A 85 14.82 -6.66 -15.73
CA LYS A 85 14.27 -6.65 -17.09
C LYS A 85 12.74 -6.54 -17.02
N LEU A 86 12.07 -7.36 -16.21
CA LEU A 86 10.63 -7.30 -16.01
C LEU A 86 10.20 -5.92 -15.47
N SER A 87 10.92 -5.44 -14.45
CA SER A 87 10.68 -4.12 -13.87
C SER A 87 10.78 -2.98 -14.89
N LEU A 88 11.80 -3.01 -15.79
CA LEU A 88 11.99 -1.97 -16.80
C LEU A 88 10.84 -1.94 -17.82
N PHE A 89 10.39 -3.10 -18.30
CA PHE A 89 9.23 -3.16 -19.21
C PHE A 89 7.95 -2.66 -18.55
N MET A 90 7.71 -3.02 -17.30
CA MET A 90 6.56 -2.50 -16.56
C MET A 90 6.68 -0.99 -16.30
N LEU A 91 7.90 -0.47 -16.03
CA LEU A 91 8.13 0.94 -15.72
C LEU A 91 7.73 1.87 -16.87
N ILE A 92 8.00 1.47 -18.11
CA ILE A 92 7.69 2.29 -19.31
C ILE A 92 6.21 2.68 -19.32
N THR A 93 5.32 1.71 -19.13
CA THR A 93 3.87 1.96 -19.14
C THR A 93 3.36 2.44 -17.77
N ALA A 94 4.02 2.05 -16.68
CA ALA A 94 3.70 2.57 -15.37
C ALA A 94 3.91 4.10 -15.28
N ALA A 95 4.95 4.63 -15.91
CA ALA A 95 5.17 6.08 -15.99
C ALA A 95 4.02 6.79 -16.71
N VAL A 96 3.51 6.22 -17.82
CA VAL A 96 2.31 6.72 -18.52
C VAL A 96 1.09 6.66 -17.61
N GLY A 97 0.88 5.55 -16.89
CA GLY A 97 -0.23 5.40 -15.94
C GLY A 97 -0.17 6.42 -14.81
N ILE A 98 1.00 6.66 -14.21
CA ILE A 98 1.20 7.68 -13.17
C ILE A 98 0.89 9.07 -13.73
N ARG A 99 1.44 9.43 -14.90
CA ARG A 99 1.21 10.75 -15.49
C ARG A 99 -0.27 10.98 -15.76
N PHE A 100 -0.97 9.97 -16.27
CA PHE A 100 -2.41 10.04 -16.49
C PHE A 100 -3.18 10.21 -15.17
N ALA A 101 -2.83 9.46 -14.12
CA ALA A 101 -3.45 9.59 -12.80
C ALA A 101 -3.25 10.98 -12.20
N VAL A 102 -2.02 11.52 -12.26
CA VAL A 102 -1.72 12.87 -11.76
C VAL A 102 -2.50 13.93 -12.55
N TRP A 103 -2.56 13.79 -13.88
CA TRP A 103 -3.34 14.70 -14.72
C TRP A 103 -4.82 14.69 -14.34
N MET A 104 -5.43 13.50 -14.15
CA MET A 104 -6.81 13.37 -13.67
C MET A 104 -7.01 14.05 -12.30
N MET A 105 -6.06 13.85 -11.37
CA MET A 105 -6.12 14.49 -10.05
C MET A 105 -6.06 16.01 -10.14
N THR A 106 -5.18 16.53 -10.99
CA THR A 106 -5.04 17.97 -11.23
C THR A 106 -6.31 18.56 -11.84
N LEU A 107 -6.91 17.86 -12.81
CA LEU A 107 -8.16 18.28 -13.44
C LEU A 107 -9.29 18.37 -12.42
N MET A 108 -9.47 17.32 -11.60
CA MET A 108 -10.52 17.27 -10.57
C MET A 108 -10.26 18.25 -9.41
N SER A 109 -9.01 18.55 -9.12
CA SER A 109 -8.67 19.54 -8.08
C SER A 109 -8.89 20.98 -8.53
N LYS A 110 -8.78 21.25 -9.84
CA LYS A 110 -8.99 22.59 -10.44
C LYS A 110 -10.42 22.79 -10.95
N GLY A 111 -11.14 21.71 -11.24
CA GLY A 111 -12.47 21.72 -11.86
C GLY A 111 -13.65 21.99 -10.93
N GLY A 112 -13.44 21.92 -9.62
CA GLY A 112 -14.44 22.35 -8.65
C GLY A 112 -14.57 23.86 -8.71
N GLY A 113 -15.41 24.38 -9.61
CA GLY A 113 -15.58 25.79 -9.97
C GLY A 113 -15.59 26.75 -8.77
N ASP A 114 -15.72 28.07 -9.02
CA ASP A 114 -15.70 29.20 -8.07
C ASP A 114 -16.49 29.09 -6.76
N GLY A 115 -16.85 27.85 -6.35
CA GLY A 115 -17.44 27.47 -5.09
C GLY A 115 -16.45 27.63 -3.95
N HIS A 116 -16.42 28.82 -3.37
CA HIS A 116 -15.90 29.03 -2.04
C HIS A 116 -16.70 28.17 -1.07
N GLY A 117 -16.12 27.07 -0.58
CA GLY A 117 -16.79 26.22 0.40
C GLY A 117 -16.30 24.76 0.42
N ASP A 118 -17.04 23.91 1.11
CA ASP A 118 -16.80 22.49 1.40
C ASP A 118 -16.58 21.59 0.18
N ALA A 119 -16.87 22.08 -1.05
CA ALA A 119 -16.77 21.29 -2.29
C ALA A 119 -15.34 21.23 -2.88
N GLN A 120 -14.40 22.05 -2.40
CA GLN A 120 -13.05 22.05 -2.96
C GLN A 120 -12.35 20.71 -2.72
N GLY A 121 -12.03 20.01 -3.80
CA GLY A 121 -11.36 18.71 -3.76
C GLY A 121 -12.29 17.51 -3.49
N ALA A 122 -13.61 17.71 -3.32
CA ALA A 122 -14.56 16.63 -3.11
C ALA A 122 -14.60 15.64 -4.29
N GLU A 123 -14.50 16.13 -5.53
CA GLU A 123 -14.42 15.29 -6.74
C GLU A 123 -13.21 14.37 -6.71
N ALA A 124 -12.02 14.92 -6.42
CA ALA A 124 -10.80 14.14 -6.32
C ALA A 124 -10.87 13.14 -5.14
N ASN A 125 -11.41 13.55 -4.00
CA ASN A 125 -11.60 12.68 -2.84
C ASN A 125 -12.55 11.53 -3.13
N LEU A 126 -13.66 11.80 -3.83
CA LEU A 126 -14.61 10.78 -4.27
C LEU A 126 -13.96 9.80 -5.24
N TYR A 127 -13.27 10.32 -6.25
CA TYR A 127 -12.57 9.50 -7.24
C TYR A 127 -11.52 8.58 -6.60
N ILE A 128 -10.65 9.11 -5.72
CA ILE A 128 -9.67 8.32 -4.97
C ILE A 128 -10.39 7.23 -4.16
N SER A 129 -11.47 7.58 -3.47
CA SER A 129 -12.22 6.64 -2.64
C SER A 129 -12.85 5.51 -3.45
N LEU A 130 -13.44 5.82 -4.62
CA LEU A 130 -14.04 4.82 -5.50
C LEU A 130 -12.98 3.87 -6.09
N VAL A 131 -11.88 4.42 -6.63
CA VAL A 131 -10.76 3.60 -7.15
C VAL A 131 -10.17 2.73 -6.04
N PHE A 132 -10.03 3.27 -4.84
CA PHE A 132 -9.55 2.55 -3.66
C PHE A 132 -10.49 1.40 -3.30
N VAL A 133 -11.79 1.68 -3.18
CA VAL A 133 -12.81 0.67 -2.82
C VAL A 133 -12.83 -0.46 -3.85
N VAL A 134 -12.88 -0.14 -5.14
CA VAL A 134 -12.94 -1.15 -6.20
C VAL A 134 -11.67 -2.00 -6.22
N SER A 135 -10.50 -1.36 -6.29
CA SER A 135 -9.22 -2.06 -6.43
C SER A 135 -8.90 -2.94 -5.23
N LEU A 136 -9.06 -2.42 -4.01
CA LEU A 136 -8.75 -3.17 -2.80
C LEU A 136 -9.82 -4.22 -2.44
N SER A 137 -11.08 -4.04 -2.85
CA SER A 137 -12.09 -5.10 -2.73
C SER A 137 -11.71 -6.31 -3.57
N ILE A 138 -11.27 -6.09 -4.82
CA ILE A 138 -10.81 -7.17 -5.70
C ILE A 138 -9.64 -7.92 -5.05
N VAL A 139 -8.65 -7.20 -4.52
CA VAL A 139 -7.48 -7.81 -3.87
C VAL A 139 -7.88 -8.57 -2.60
N SER A 140 -8.67 -7.96 -1.70
CA SER A 140 -9.10 -8.58 -0.45
C SER A 140 -9.93 -9.84 -0.69
N VAL A 141 -10.91 -9.79 -1.59
CA VAL A 141 -11.75 -10.94 -1.95
C VAL A 141 -10.90 -12.04 -2.60
N SER A 142 -9.95 -11.69 -3.47
CA SER A 142 -9.02 -12.64 -4.08
C SER A 142 -8.19 -13.37 -3.02
N MET A 143 -7.59 -12.63 -2.09
CA MET A 143 -6.81 -13.20 -0.98
C MET A 143 -7.65 -14.11 -0.07
N LEU A 144 -8.87 -13.70 0.29
CA LEU A 144 -9.77 -14.52 1.11
C LEU A 144 -10.17 -15.81 0.39
N ARG A 145 -10.49 -15.73 -0.91
CA ARG A 145 -10.80 -16.92 -1.73
C ARG A 145 -9.63 -17.90 -1.78
N ASP A 146 -8.40 -17.41 -1.94
CA ASP A 146 -7.21 -18.26 -1.98
C ASP A 146 -6.98 -18.97 -0.64
N ILE A 147 -7.17 -18.26 0.49
CA ILE A 147 -7.06 -18.85 1.82
C ILE A 147 -8.12 -19.93 2.06
N LEU A 148 -9.37 -19.66 1.67
CA LEU A 148 -10.46 -20.63 1.81
C LEU A 148 -10.27 -21.87 0.93
N ARG A 149 -9.69 -21.70 -0.27
CA ARG A 149 -9.34 -22.82 -1.17
C ARG A 149 -8.17 -23.63 -0.65
N SER A 150 -7.12 -22.98 -0.15
CA SER A 150 -5.93 -23.62 0.42
C SER A 150 -6.27 -24.49 1.65
N ARG A 151 -7.31 -24.13 2.41
CA ARG A 151 -7.83 -24.96 3.51
C ARG A 151 -8.56 -26.23 3.04
N ARG A 152 -9.09 -26.23 1.82
CA ARG A 152 -9.88 -27.37 1.27
C ARG A 152 -9.07 -28.32 0.40
N GLN A 153 -7.96 -27.87 -0.11
CA GLN A 153 -7.06 -28.66 -0.97
C GLN A 153 -5.64 -28.38 -0.48
N ASP A 154 -4.89 -29.40 -0.11
CA ASP A 154 -3.47 -29.31 0.30
C ASP A 154 -2.54 -28.78 -0.83
N VAL A 155 -3.04 -27.90 -1.71
CA VAL A 155 -2.34 -27.31 -2.83
C VAL A 155 -1.80 -25.96 -2.43
N THR A 156 -0.54 -25.92 -2.06
CA THR A 156 0.24 -24.68 -1.87
C THR A 156 0.65 -24.12 -3.24
N GLY A 157 -0.13 -23.16 -3.76
CA GLY A 157 0.25 -22.42 -4.98
C GLY A 157 -0.90 -21.62 -5.59
N PRO A 158 -0.58 -20.58 -6.39
CA PRO A 158 -1.60 -19.79 -7.08
C PRO A 158 -2.37 -20.68 -8.09
N SER A 159 -3.65 -20.38 -8.27
CA SER A 159 -4.50 -21.08 -9.23
C SER A 159 -3.92 -21.00 -10.63
N ARG A 160 -3.40 -22.09 -11.17
CA ARG A 160 -2.83 -22.18 -12.52
C ARG A 160 -3.83 -21.83 -13.64
N ARG A 161 -5.14 -21.81 -13.36
CA ARG A 161 -6.19 -21.57 -14.36
C ARG A 161 -6.06 -20.20 -15.06
N ILE A 162 -5.69 -19.14 -14.34
CA ILE A 162 -5.51 -17.82 -14.97
C ILE A 162 -4.27 -17.81 -15.83
N ILE A 163 -3.19 -18.42 -15.35
CA ILE A 163 -1.93 -18.55 -16.10
C ILE A 163 -2.17 -19.39 -17.37
N GLU A 164 -2.91 -20.50 -17.26
CA GLU A 164 -3.28 -21.37 -18.38
C GLU A 164 -4.24 -20.67 -19.37
N LEU A 165 -5.19 -19.87 -18.88
CA LEU A 165 -6.09 -19.09 -19.73
C LEU A 165 -5.33 -18.02 -20.52
N LEU A 166 -4.44 -17.30 -19.86
CA LEU A 166 -3.61 -16.26 -20.48
C LEU A 166 -2.51 -16.85 -21.38
N SER A 167 -2.00 -18.05 -21.05
CA SER A 167 -1.05 -18.77 -21.91
C SER A 167 -1.67 -19.26 -23.22
N ARG A 168 -3.00 -19.44 -23.26
CA ARG A 168 -3.74 -19.72 -24.52
C ARG A 168 -3.75 -18.50 -25.45
N PHE A 169 -3.77 -17.28 -24.91
CA PHE A 169 -3.60 -16.05 -25.68
C PHE A 169 -2.10 -15.76 -25.88
N ARG A 170 -1.45 -16.52 -26.80
CA ARG A 170 -0.05 -16.30 -27.21
C ARG A 170 0.07 -15.02 -28.05
N LEU A 171 -0.20 -13.87 -27.43
CA LEU A 171 0.01 -12.59 -28.09
C LEU A 171 1.53 -12.34 -28.27
N HIS A 172 2.02 -12.43 -29.49
CA HIS A 172 3.40 -12.07 -29.80
C HIS A 172 3.62 -10.55 -29.71
N PRO A 173 4.81 -10.09 -29.27
CA PRO A 173 6.01 -10.84 -28.94
C PRO A 173 5.99 -11.40 -27.50
N MET A 174 6.59 -12.61 -27.36
CA MET A 174 6.81 -13.25 -26.06
C MET A 174 8.22 -12.94 -25.56
N VAL A 175 8.33 -12.41 -24.34
CA VAL A 175 9.61 -12.05 -23.71
C VAL A 175 9.93 -13.02 -22.57
N TYR A 176 11.18 -13.49 -22.53
CA TYR A 176 11.67 -14.31 -21.43
C TYR A 176 12.37 -13.45 -20.37
N PHE A 177 12.04 -13.68 -19.13
CA PHE A 177 12.56 -12.99 -17.94
C PHE A 177 13.39 -14.00 -17.11
N PRO A 178 14.72 -13.88 -17.13
CA PRO A 178 15.60 -14.94 -16.62
C PRO A 178 15.58 -15.10 -15.10
N VAL A 179 15.41 -14.01 -14.32
CA VAL A 179 15.38 -14.10 -12.85
C VAL A 179 14.05 -14.64 -12.36
N SER A 180 12.98 -14.30 -13.05
CA SER A 180 11.62 -14.78 -12.76
C SER A 180 11.35 -16.17 -13.33
N ASP A 181 12.19 -16.65 -14.26
CA ASP A 181 12.04 -17.89 -15.04
C ASP A 181 10.66 -18.04 -15.70
N VAL A 182 10.18 -16.94 -16.29
CA VAL A 182 8.85 -16.90 -16.95
C VAL A 182 8.95 -16.35 -18.37
N LYS A 183 8.11 -16.87 -19.25
CA LYS A 183 7.93 -16.35 -20.62
C LYS A 183 6.53 -15.79 -20.76
N VAL A 184 6.42 -14.48 -20.90
CA VAL A 184 5.15 -13.75 -20.88
C VAL A 184 5.01 -12.87 -22.11
N SER A 185 3.79 -12.65 -22.59
CA SER A 185 3.49 -11.69 -23.64
C SER A 185 3.87 -10.28 -23.21
N LEU A 186 4.57 -9.57 -24.07
CA LEU A 186 4.95 -8.16 -23.86
C LEU A 186 3.72 -7.28 -23.58
N TRP A 187 2.63 -7.48 -24.32
CA TRP A 187 1.41 -6.71 -24.17
C TRP A 187 0.79 -6.89 -22.78
N VAL A 188 0.81 -8.09 -22.24
CA VAL A 188 0.31 -8.36 -20.88
C VAL A 188 1.17 -7.68 -19.83
N VAL A 189 2.50 -7.71 -19.99
CA VAL A 189 3.43 -7.01 -19.08
C VAL A 189 3.21 -5.50 -19.13
N LEU A 190 3.08 -4.92 -20.32
CA LEU A 190 2.84 -3.49 -20.51
C LEU A 190 1.48 -3.06 -19.93
N SER A 191 0.42 -3.85 -20.15
CA SER A 191 -0.91 -3.56 -19.58
C SER A 191 -0.90 -3.62 -18.06
N CYS A 192 -0.23 -4.60 -17.45
CA CYS A 192 -0.07 -4.67 -16.01
C CYS A 192 0.78 -3.52 -15.47
N GLY A 193 1.83 -3.11 -16.19
CA GLY A 193 2.62 -1.93 -15.85
C GLY A 193 1.77 -0.66 -15.83
N LEU A 194 0.96 -0.44 -16.88
CA LEU A 194 0.03 0.69 -16.98
C LEU A 194 -0.96 0.73 -15.80
N ALA A 195 -1.61 -0.40 -15.51
CA ALA A 195 -2.56 -0.51 -14.40
C ALA A 195 -1.89 -0.27 -13.05
N THR A 196 -0.70 -0.85 -12.83
CA THR A 196 0.08 -0.65 -11.61
C THR A 196 0.48 0.81 -11.42
N GLY A 197 0.93 1.48 -12.49
CA GLY A 197 1.29 2.89 -12.48
C GLY A 197 0.09 3.80 -12.25
N TYR A 198 -1.03 3.55 -12.92
CA TYR A 198 -2.27 4.29 -12.72
C TYR A 198 -2.75 4.23 -11.26
N LEU A 199 -2.75 3.05 -10.66
CA LEU A 199 -3.16 2.87 -9.27
C LEU A 199 -2.13 3.45 -8.29
N ALA A 200 -0.83 3.35 -8.61
CA ALA A 200 0.20 4.03 -7.82
C ALA A 200 -0.02 5.54 -7.82
N GLY A 201 -0.32 6.13 -8.97
CA GLY A 201 -0.64 7.55 -9.10
C GLY A 201 -1.98 7.94 -8.46
N THR A 202 -3.01 7.10 -8.53
CA THR A 202 -4.35 7.46 -8.04
C THR A 202 -4.51 7.28 -6.52
N ILE A 203 -3.98 6.21 -5.96
CA ILE A 203 -4.18 5.86 -4.54
C ILE A 203 -2.89 5.74 -3.73
N GLY A 204 -1.73 5.95 -4.35
CA GLY A 204 -0.42 5.82 -3.72
C GLY A 204 0.05 4.36 -3.55
N VAL A 205 -0.63 3.35 -4.11
CA VAL A 205 -0.50 1.93 -3.76
C VAL A 205 -0.35 1.03 -4.98
N GLY A 206 0.69 1.21 -5.80
CA GLY A 206 0.93 0.37 -6.99
C GLY A 206 1.19 -1.12 -6.67
N GLY A 207 1.96 -1.40 -5.63
CA GLY A 207 2.41 -2.77 -5.29
C GLY A 207 1.31 -3.77 -4.95
N PHE A 208 0.14 -3.29 -4.52
CA PHE A 208 -1.01 -4.16 -4.23
C PHE A 208 -1.61 -4.82 -5.47
N ILE A 209 -1.33 -4.30 -6.66
CA ILE A 209 -1.75 -4.91 -7.92
C ILE A 209 -0.53 -5.46 -8.67
N GLY A 210 0.60 -4.76 -8.63
CA GLY A 210 1.81 -5.21 -9.28
C GLY A 210 2.29 -6.59 -8.79
N VAL A 211 2.33 -6.81 -7.48
CA VAL A 211 2.76 -8.11 -6.91
C VAL A 211 1.79 -9.23 -7.26
N PRO A 212 0.46 -9.12 -7.00
CA PRO A 212 -0.48 -10.15 -7.45
C PRO A 212 -0.47 -10.38 -8.96
N ALA A 213 -0.35 -9.33 -9.78
CA ALA A 213 -0.25 -9.50 -11.23
C ALA A 213 1.00 -10.33 -11.61
N MET A 214 2.16 -10.04 -11.04
CA MET A 214 3.36 -10.83 -11.28
C MET A 214 3.20 -12.29 -10.86
N ILE A 215 2.56 -12.55 -9.71
CA ILE A 215 2.39 -13.91 -9.19
C ILE A 215 1.31 -14.68 -9.97
N TYR A 216 0.11 -14.09 -10.12
CA TYR A 216 -1.06 -14.81 -10.64
C TYR A 216 -1.22 -14.74 -12.16
N VAL A 217 -0.68 -13.68 -12.80
CA VAL A 217 -0.78 -13.50 -14.25
C VAL A 217 0.48 -13.96 -14.96
N PHE A 218 1.67 -13.63 -14.42
CA PHE A 218 2.94 -13.99 -15.05
C PHE A 218 3.53 -15.30 -14.52
N GLY A 219 3.10 -15.76 -13.34
CA GLY A 219 3.65 -16.96 -12.69
C GLY A 219 5.00 -16.74 -12.00
N VAL A 220 5.36 -15.49 -11.70
CA VAL A 220 6.62 -15.13 -11.03
C VAL A 220 6.61 -15.65 -9.58
N PRO A 221 7.72 -16.22 -9.09
CA PRO A 221 7.83 -16.63 -7.69
C PRO A 221 7.61 -15.44 -6.74
N THR A 222 6.90 -15.66 -5.63
CA THR A 222 6.47 -14.59 -4.70
C THR A 222 7.61 -13.70 -4.23
N GLN A 223 8.78 -14.26 -3.93
CA GLN A 223 9.95 -13.50 -3.47
C GLN A 223 10.52 -12.60 -4.58
N VAL A 224 10.55 -13.11 -5.82
CA VAL A 224 11.01 -12.35 -6.98
C VAL A 224 10.00 -11.26 -7.34
N ALA A 225 8.70 -11.55 -7.27
CA ALA A 225 7.65 -10.56 -7.49
C ALA A 225 7.74 -9.40 -6.48
N ALA A 226 7.92 -9.70 -5.19
CA ALA A 226 8.08 -8.69 -4.14
C ALA A 226 9.35 -7.83 -4.35
N GLY A 227 10.48 -8.47 -4.66
CA GLY A 227 11.74 -7.75 -4.92
C GLY A 227 11.68 -6.89 -6.18
N THR A 228 11.09 -7.41 -7.25
CA THR A 228 10.90 -6.70 -8.53
C THR A 228 9.96 -5.51 -8.38
N GLU A 229 8.87 -5.66 -7.62
CA GLU A 229 7.97 -4.55 -7.30
C GLU A 229 8.66 -3.44 -6.48
N LEU A 230 9.46 -3.80 -5.48
CA LEU A 230 10.22 -2.81 -4.71
C LEU A 230 11.22 -2.05 -5.59
N TYR A 231 11.86 -2.73 -6.53
CA TYR A 231 12.75 -2.09 -7.48
C TYR A 231 11.98 -1.15 -8.44
N LEU A 232 10.85 -1.62 -8.98
CA LEU A 232 9.93 -0.81 -9.78
C LEU A 232 9.41 0.41 -9.00
N ALA A 233 9.09 0.22 -7.72
CA ALA A 233 8.56 1.27 -6.85
C ALA A 233 9.54 2.42 -6.57
N ILE A 234 10.86 2.21 -6.71
CA ILE A 234 11.84 3.31 -6.65
C ILE A 234 11.55 4.30 -7.78
N PHE A 235 11.49 3.80 -9.01
CA PHE A 235 11.32 4.67 -10.18
C PHE A 235 9.91 5.23 -10.29
N MET A 236 8.90 4.41 -10.04
CA MET A 236 7.50 4.86 -9.99
C MET A 236 7.28 5.89 -8.88
N GLY A 237 7.87 5.66 -7.71
CA GLY A 237 7.79 6.58 -6.57
C GLY A 237 8.50 7.90 -6.86
N ALA A 238 9.71 7.88 -7.42
CA ALA A 238 10.43 9.09 -7.83
C ALA A 238 9.65 9.88 -8.88
N PHE A 239 9.22 9.21 -9.95
CA PHE A 239 8.46 9.84 -11.03
C PHE A 239 7.11 10.40 -10.53
N GLY A 240 6.39 9.65 -9.71
CA GLY A 240 5.13 10.09 -9.10
C GLY A 240 5.33 11.25 -8.14
N ALA A 241 6.34 11.19 -7.26
CA ALA A 241 6.68 12.26 -6.33
C ALA A 241 7.00 13.58 -7.07
N LEU A 242 7.81 13.50 -8.15
CA LEU A 242 8.12 14.67 -8.96
C LEU A 242 6.86 15.26 -9.64
N ASN A 243 6.03 14.42 -10.27
CA ASN A 243 4.80 14.89 -10.90
C ASN A 243 3.84 15.55 -9.90
N TYR A 244 3.64 14.95 -8.72
CA TYR A 244 2.81 15.56 -7.67
C TYR A 244 3.43 16.81 -7.06
N ALA A 245 4.77 16.87 -6.93
CA ALA A 245 5.48 18.04 -6.44
C ALA A 245 5.38 19.23 -7.41
N PHE A 246 5.47 19.01 -8.73
CA PHE A 246 5.26 20.04 -9.74
C PHE A 246 3.85 20.63 -9.73
N GLU A 247 2.85 19.86 -9.35
CA GLU A 247 1.47 20.34 -9.17
C GLU A 247 1.22 20.94 -7.76
N GLY A 248 2.23 21.01 -6.89
CA GLY A 248 2.10 21.51 -5.52
C GLY A 248 1.33 20.58 -4.57
N MET A 249 1.18 19.31 -4.92
CA MET A 249 0.37 18.32 -4.20
C MET A 249 1.22 17.38 -3.32
N VAL A 250 2.33 17.86 -2.76
CA VAL A 250 3.17 17.11 -1.79
C VAL A 250 3.39 17.96 -0.56
N ASP A 251 2.92 17.48 0.61
CA ASP A 251 3.26 18.08 1.90
C ASP A 251 4.47 17.36 2.51
N ILE A 252 5.64 17.96 2.40
CA ILE A 252 6.89 17.39 2.91
C ILE A 252 6.85 17.16 4.42
N ARG A 253 6.08 17.94 5.19
CA ARG A 253 5.92 17.77 6.63
C ARG A 253 5.23 16.44 6.92
N MET A 254 4.15 16.12 6.19
CA MET A 254 3.45 14.84 6.27
C MET A 254 4.38 13.68 5.88
N VAL A 255 5.19 13.85 4.83
CA VAL A 255 6.18 12.83 4.39
C VAL A 255 7.16 12.53 5.51
N MET A 256 7.72 13.56 6.15
CA MET A 256 8.69 13.38 7.24
C MET A 256 8.07 12.72 8.47
N LEU A 257 6.84 13.09 8.84
CA LEU A 257 6.13 12.47 9.97
C LEU A 257 5.78 10.99 9.67
N LEU A 258 5.35 10.68 8.45
CA LEU A 258 5.16 9.31 8.02
C LEU A 258 6.47 8.50 8.07
N PHE A 259 7.60 9.08 7.67
CA PHE A 259 8.91 8.44 7.78
C PHE A 259 9.29 8.17 9.24
N ALA A 260 9.12 9.15 10.13
CA ALA A 260 9.44 8.99 11.55
C ALA A 260 8.72 7.79 12.16
N GLY A 261 7.41 7.62 11.87
CA GLY A 261 6.66 6.45 12.32
C GLY A 261 7.06 5.16 11.60
N SER A 262 7.15 5.21 10.27
CA SER A 262 7.29 3.99 9.45
C SER A 262 8.66 3.33 9.56
N LEU A 263 9.73 4.07 9.82
CA LEU A 263 11.06 3.49 10.00
C LEU A 263 11.09 2.52 11.18
N VAL A 264 10.47 2.88 12.30
CA VAL A 264 10.35 1.99 13.45
C VAL A 264 9.44 0.81 13.13
N GLY A 265 8.27 1.08 12.53
CA GLY A 265 7.28 0.06 12.20
C GLY A 265 7.79 -1.01 11.25
N ILE A 266 8.55 -0.64 10.22
CA ILE A 266 9.10 -1.59 9.22
C ILE A 266 9.98 -2.65 9.87
N HIS A 267 10.83 -2.28 10.81
CA HIS A 267 11.73 -3.24 11.48
C HIS A 267 10.94 -4.28 12.27
N ILE A 268 9.90 -3.84 12.97
CA ILE A 268 9.01 -4.72 13.73
C ILE A 268 8.23 -5.64 12.79
N GLY A 269 7.65 -5.09 11.73
CA GLY A 269 6.90 -5.87 10.72
C GLY A 269 7.77 -6.90 10.01
N ALA A 270 8.98 -6.52 9.61
CA ALA A 270 9.92 -7.43 8.96
C ALA A 270 10.40 -8.56 9.88
N TYR A 271 10.52 -8.32 11.19
CA TYR A 271 10.78 -9.40 12.14
C TYR A 271 9.56 -10.33 12.26
N GLY A 272 8.35 -9.76 12.24
CA GLY A 272 7.10 -10.53 12.27
C GLY A 272 6.99 -11.57 11.16
N THR A 273 7.47 -11.28 9.95
CA THR A 273 7.44 -12.26 8.83
C THR A 273 8.25 -13.53 9.08
N LYS A 274 9.25 -13.47 9.95
CA LYS A 274 10.10 -14.63 10.29
C LYS A 274 9.49 -15.56 11.32
N VAL A 275 8.52 -15.06 12.10
CA VAL A 275 7.97 -15.79 13.26
C VAL A 275 6.49 -16.13 13.10
N VAL A 276 5.79 -15.49 12.16
CA VAL A 276 4.36 -15.71 11.90
C VAL A 276 4.18 -16.61 10.68
N ARG A 277 3.23 -17.54 10.75
CA ARG A 277 2.90 -18.43 9.61
C ARG A 277 2.32 -17.63 8.46
N GLU A 278 2.70 -17.94 7.23
CA GLU A 278 2.28 -17.23 6.02
C GLU A 278 0.76 -17.12 5.88
N VAL A 279 0.01 -18.16 6.24
CA VAL A 279 -1.46 -18.15 6.20
C VAL A 279 -2.05 -17.08 7.13
N VAL A 280 -1.46 -16.89 8.33
CA VAL A 280 -1.90 -15.85 9.28
C VAL A 280 -1.58 -14.46 8.73
N ILE A 281 -0.42 -14.30 8.08
CA ILE A 281 -0.03 -13.04 7.42
C ILE A 281 -1.06 -12.66 6.35
N ARG A 282 -1.38 -13.61 5.46
CA ARG A 282 -2.34 -13.39 4.38
C ARG A 282 -3.75 -13.09 4.92
N LEU A 283 -4.21 -13.83 5.93
CA LEU A 283 -5.52 -13.62 6.52
C LEU A 283 -5.64 -12.25 7.21
N ALA A 284 -4.67 -11.92 8.06
CA ALA A 284 -4.64 -10.61 8.73
C ALA A 284 -4.63 -9.48 7.70
N THR A 285 -3.81 -9.58 6.66
CA THR A 285 -3.74 -8.61 5.57
C THR A 285 -5.09 -8.44 4.87
N ALA A 286 -5.75 -9.54 4.50
CA ALA A 286 -7.03 -9.49 3.81
C ALA A 286 -8.12 -8.82 4.67
N ILE A 287 -8.15 -9.11 5.97
CA ILE A 287 -9.09 -8.50 6.91
C ILE A 287 -8.82 -7.00 7.08
N ILE A 288 -7.55 -6.60 7.24
CA ILE A 288 -7.18 -5.20 7.38
C ILE A 288 -7.57 -4.41 6.13
N ILE A 289 -7.29 -4.94 4.94
CA ILE A 289 -7.67 -4.31 3.67
C ILE A 289 -9.19 -4.18 3.58
N LEU A 290 -9.94 -5.22 3.94
CA LEU A 290 -11.40 -5.19 3.91
C LEU A 290 -11.97 -4.11 4.84
N LEU A 291 -11.43 -3.99 6.04
CA LEU A 291 -11.84 -2.94 6.99
C LEU A 291 -11.47 -1.53 6.49
N CYS A 292 -10.34 -1.37 5.81
CA CYS A 292 -9.98 -0.12 5.14
C CYS A 292 -10.96 0.23 4.01
N VAL A 293 -11.41 -0.78 3.24
CA VAL A 293 -12.45 -0.61 2.20
C VAL A 293 -13.76 -0.15 2.83
N VAL A 294 -14.22 -0.82 3.89
CA VAL A 294 -15.43 -0.43 4.61
C VAL A 294 -15.31 0.99 5.18
N SER A 295 -14.17 1.34 5.76
CA SER A 295 -13.89 2.71 6.22
C SER A 295 -14.08 3.73 5.10
N ARG A 296 -13.56 3.45 3.90
CA ARG A 296 -13.73 4.36 2.75
C ARG A 296 -15.16 4.41 2.21
N LEU A 297 -15.87 3.28 2.21
CA LEU A 297 -17.29 3.25 1.86
C LEU A 297 -18.13 4.13 2.79
N VAL A 298 -17.85 4.10 4.09
CA VAL A 298 -18.52 4.95 5.08
C VAL A 298 -18.22 6.43 4.90
N ALA A 299 -17.01 6.79 4.43
CA ALA A 299 -16.66 8.18 4.13
C ALA A 299 -17.21 8.70 2.79
N THR A 300 -17.50 7.83 1.83
CA THR A 300 -17.96 8.20 0.48
C THR A 300 -19.22 9.08 0.46
N PRO A 301 -20.27 8.85 1.28
CA PRO A 301 -21.46 9.71 1.34
C PRO A 301 -21.15 11.18 1.65
N ILE A 302 -20.09 11.49 2.39
CA ILE A 302 -19.66 12.85 2.69
C ILE A 302 -19.32 13.59 1.38
N TYR A 303 -18.55 12.96 0.50
CA TYR A 303 -18.15 13.54 -0.78
C TYR A 303 -19.32 13.65 -1.76
N LEU A 304 -20.23 12.65 -1.77
CA LEU A 304 -21.45 12.71 -2.57
C LEU A 304 -22.36 13.85 -2.13
N ARG A 305 -22.46 14.12 -0.83
CA ARG A 305 -23.18 15.28 -0.28
C ARG A 305 -22.53 16.59 -0.72
N GLN A 306 -21.23 16.70 -0.57
CA GLN A 306 -20.47 17.89 -0.94
C GLN A 306 -20.62 18.25 -2.43
N LEU A 307 -20.82 17.24 -3.28
CA LEU A 307 -21.07 17.37 -4.72
C LEU A 307 -22.55 17.54 -5.08
N GLY A 308 -23.45 17.53 -4.10
CA GLY A 308 -24.89 17.70 -4.32
C GLY A 308 -25.63 16.46 -4.84
N PHE A 309 -24.96 15.29 -4.94
CA PHE A 309 -25.60 14.04 -5.39
C PHE A 309 -26.45 13.37 -4.30
N LEU A 310 -26.23 13.72 -3.03
CA LEU A 310 -26.90 13.09 -1.91
C LEU A 310 -27.38 14.13 -0.90
N ALA A 311 -28.66 14.13 -0.59
CA ALA A 311 -29.27 15.05 0.38
C ALA A 311 -29.19 14.46 1.79
N ILE A 312 -28.02 14.55 2.42
CA ILE A 312 -27.79 14.18 3.82
C ILE A 312 -27.54 15.46 4.62
N PRO A 313 -28.05 15.60 5.87
CA PRO A 313 -27.78 16.76 6.69
C PRO A 313 -26.28 16.85 7.05
N GLN A 314 -25.73 18.07 7.08
CA GLN A 314 -24.29 18.32 7.31
C GLN A 314 -23.79 17.79 8.66
N ASN A 315 -24.66 17.71 9.68
CA ASN A 315 -24.33 17.14 10.98
C ASN A 315 -23.98 15.64 10.93
N ALA A 316 -24.40 14.91 9.86
CA ALA A 316 -24.02 13.51 9.66
C ALA A 316 -22.54 13.34 9.27
N ASP A 317 -21.89 14.35 8.72
CA ASP A 317 -20.48 14.28 8.30
C ASP A 317 -19.55 13.95 9.45
N GLY A 318 -19.78 14.55 10.62
CA GLY A 318 -19.01 14.28 11.84
C GLY A 318 -19.11 12.81 12.27
N LEU A 319 -20.31 12.26 12.23
CA LEU A 319 -20.57 10.85 12.57
C LEU A 319 -19.91 9.92 11.55
N LEU A 320 -20.13 10.15 10.25
CA LEU A 320 -19.58 9.32 9.17
C LEU A 320 -18.04 9.33 9.19
N ASN A 321 -17.43 10.49 9.35
CA ASN A 321 -15.99 10.62 9.47
C ASN A 321 -15.45 9.97 10.76
N GLY A 322 -16.16 10.09 11.87
CA GLY A 322 -15.82 9.44 13.13
C GLY A 322 -15.84 7.91 13.00
N VAL A 323 -16.89 7.34 12.41
CA VAL A 323 -17.00 5.89 12.14
C VAL A 323 -15.93 5.43 11.17
N SER A 324 -15.70 6.17 10.09
CA SER A 324 -14.62 5.87 9.11
C SER A 324 -13.24 5.86 9.78
N LYS A 325 -12.93 6.87 10.59
CA LYS A 325 -11.70 6.93 11.40
C LYS A 325 -11.60 5.74 12.34
N GLY A 326 -12.65 5.47 13.11
CA GLY A 326 -12.69 4.37 14.07
C GLY A 326 -12.41 3.02 13.43
N LEU A 327 -13.06 2.71 12.29
CA LEU A 327 -12.83 1.48 11.52
C LEU A 327 -11.40 1.39 11.01
N LEU A 328 -10.85 2.49 10.48
CA LEU A 328 -9.48 2.51 9.96
C LEU A 328 -8.47 2.25 11.08
N TYR A 329 -8.53 3.00 12.17
CA TYR A 329 -7.60 2.82 13.29
C TYR A 329 -7.77 1.45 13.96
N ALA A 330 -9.00 0.98 14.15
CA ALA A 330 -9.26 -0.36 14.69
C ALA A 330 -8.61 -1.44 13.81
N SER A 331 -8.71 -1.33 12.49
CA SER A 331 -8.07 -2.27 11.56
C SER A 331 -6.54 -2.25 11.66
N GLY A 332 -5.95 -1.07 11.70
CA GLY A 332 -4.50 -0.89 11.81
C GLY A 332 -3.94 -1.34 13.15
N ILE A 333 -4.60 -0.96 14.25
CA ILE A 333 -4.19 -1.35 15.61
C ILE A 333 -4.36 -2.85 15.81
N ALA A 334 -5.48 -3.44 15.37
CA ALA A 334 -5.69 -4.89 15.46
C ALA A 334 -4.63 -5.64 14.65
N GLY A 335 -4.31 -5.18 13.43
CA GLY A 335 -3.24 -5.76 12.61
C GLY A 335 -1.87 -5.65 13.27
N ALA A 336 -1.52 -4.48 13.77
CA ALA A 336 -0.26 -4.26 14.48
C ALA A 336 -0.19 -5.10 15.78
N ALA A 337 -1.29 -5.20 16.53
CA ALA A 337 -1.37 -5.99 17.76
C ALA A 337 -1.17 -7.48 17.50
N VAL A 338 -1.78 -8.03 16.45
CA VAL A 338 -1.56 -9.43 16.06
C VAL A 338 -0.08 -9.68 15.74
N ILE A 339 0.54 -8.79 14.97
CA ILE A 339 1.97 -8.90 14.61
C ILE A 339 2.85 -8.83 15.87
N LEU A 340 2.61 -7.83 16.72
CA LEU A 340 3.36 -7.62 17.97
C LEU A 340 3.20 -8.82 18.92
N PHE A 341 2.00 -9.37 19.06
CA PHE A 341 1.75 -10.54 19.88
C PHE A 341 2.64 -11.74 19.47
N PHE A 342 2.67 -12.06 18.18
CA PHE A 342 3.53 -13.16 17.69
C PHE A 342 5.02 -12.84 17.82
N VAL A 343 5.43 -11.60 17.60
CA VAL A 343 6.83 -11.15 17.78
C VAL A 343 7.25 -11.29 19.24
N PHE A 344 6.45 -10.79 20.19
CA PHE A 344 6.75 -10.90 21.62
C PHE A 344 6.77 -12.35 22.08
N ARG A 345 5.82 -13.17 21.64
CA ARG A 345 5.79 -14.59 21.95
C ARG A 345 7.08 -15.30 21.46
N ALA A 346 7.48 -15.08 20.24
CA ALA A 346 8.70 -15.66 19.68
C ALA A 346 9.98 -15.16 20.39
N TYR A 347 9.98 -13.90 20.83
CA TYR A 347 11.09 -13.35 21.62
C TYR A 347 11.17 -14.02 23.00
N ALA A 348 10.05 -14.16 23.68
CA ALA A 348 9.97 -14.82 24.98
C ALA A 348 10.41 -16.30 24.91
N GLU A 349 9.99 -17.03 23.86
CA GLU A 349 10.43 -18.42 23.64
C GLU A 349 11.95 -18.50 23.42
N ARG A 350 12.54 -17.58 22.66
CA ARG A 350 14.00 -17.53 22.47
C ARG A 350 14.77 -17.19 23.74
N GLN A 351 14.25 -16.32 24.61
CA GLN A 351 14.87 -16.04 25.91
C GLN A 351 14.88 -17.30 26.79
N LYS A 352 13.79 -18.02 26.91
CA LYS A 352 13.71 -19.27 27.67
C LYS A 352 14.71 -20.32 27.18
N ILE A 353 14.89 -20.47 25.88
CA ILE A 353 15.88 -21.38 25.29
C ILE A 353 17.32 -20.92 25.64
N ARG A 354 17.61 -19.62 25.58
CA ARG A 354 18.92 -19.09 25.95
C ARG A 354 19.25 -19.32 27.45
N GLU A 355 18.28 -19.12 28.30
CA GLU A 355 18.42 -19.35 29.75
C GLU A 355 18.64 -20.81 30.05
N SER A 356 17.90 -21.73 29.42
CA SER A 356 18.10 -23.19 29.60
C SER A 356 19.45 -23.66 29.10
N LEU A 357 19.97 -23.11 28.00
CA LEU A 357 21.31 -23.40 27.48
C LEU A 357 22.42 -22.83 28.36
N ALA A 358 22.18 -21.70 28.99
CA ALA A 358 23.15 -21.11 29.94
C ALA A 358 23.25 -21.94 31.22
N VAL A 359 22.13 -22.41 31.79
CA VAL A 359 22.07 -23.29 32.96
C VAL A 359 22.72 -24.64 32.65
N GLY A 360 22.48 -25.22 31.47
CA GLY A 360 23.13 -26.47 31.07
C GLY A 360 24.64 -26.38 30.91
N LYS A 361 25.18 -25.24 30.48
CA LYS A 361 26.61 -25.00 30.38
C LYS A 361 27.28 -24.83 31.77
N THR A 362 26.62 -24.21 32.74
CA THR A 362 27.11 -24.08 34.09
C THR A 362 27.10 -25.41 34.88
N ALA A 363 26.07 -26.25 34.62
CA ALA A 363 26.01 -27.60 35.23
C ALA A 363 27.03 -28.56 34.62
N GLY A 364 27.35 -28.47 33.31
CA GLY A 364 28.41 -29.29 32.68
C GLY A 364 29.85 -28.84 32.93
N ALA A 365 30.06 -27.65 33.48
CA ALA A 365 31.41 -27.14 33.90
C ALA A 365 31.73 -27.44 35.36
N ALA A 366 30.77 -28.00 36.11
CA ALA A 366 30.92 -28.33 37.52
C ALA A 366 31.16 -29.86 37.76
N VAL A 367 31.25 -30.67 36.71
CA VAL A 367 31.63 -32.07 36.69
C VAL A 367 33.01 -32.19 36.01
#